data_56f4dbfed5dcb547ad9736205af1801c
#
_entry.id   56f4dbfed5dcb547ad9736205af1801c
#
_cell.length_a   1.000
_cell.length_b   1.000
_cell.length_c   1.000
_cell.angle_alpha   90.00
_cell.angle_beta   90.00
_cell.angle_gamma   90.00
#
_symmetry.space_group_name_H-M   'P 1'
#
loop_
_entity.id
_entity.type
_entity.pdbx_description
1 polymer ?
#
loop_
_entity_poly.entity_id
_entity_poly.type
_entity_poly.pdbx_seq_one_letter_code
_entity_poly.pdbx_strand_id
1 'polypeptide(L)'
;PLVLDGAFGTELERYGCNIHDELWSSKMLIENPEIIKKVHISYLAAGADIIESSGYQATVAGFKAHGYGTEEALDLVKLSVRLAVQARNEFLEAKANDALTLRGITLGEQLPDGSVRYFSEGALPKPLVAASVGPYGAFLADGSEYHGNYGVQTEYLEVFHIPRMALFCEENPDVLACETVPCYDE
;
A
#
# COMPACT_ATOMS: atom_id res chain seq x y z
N PRO A 1 17.27 13.73 0.06
CA PRO A 1 16.72 12.42 0.40
C PRO A 1 15.23 12.40 0.16
N LEU A 2 14.67 11.25 -0.26
CA LEU A 2 13.24 11.03 -0.34
C LEU A 2 12.77 10.37 0.96
N VAL A 3 11.54 10.69 1.38
CA VAL A 3 10.91 10.15 2.57
C VAL A 3 9.88 9.10 2.14
N LEU A 4 10.10 7.86 2.56
CA LEU A 4 9.13 6.78 2.44
C LEU A 4 8.07 6.93 3.54
N ASP A 5 6.86 6.46 3.29
CA ASP A 5 5.82 6.36 4.32
C ASP A 5 6.20 5.36 5.43
N GLY A 6 5.33 5.17 6.39
CA GLY A 6 5.60 4.33 7.57
C GLY A 6 4.74 3.07 7.64
N ALA A 7 4.75 2.44 8.82
CA ALA A 7 4.09 1.16 9.07
C ALA A 7 2.59 1.21 8.79
N PHE A 8 2.18 0.61 7.68
CA PHE A 8 0.80 0.62 7.19
C PHE A 8 -0.18 -0.04 8.17
N GLY A 9 0.18 -1.23 8.68
CA GLY A 9 -0.65 -1.96 9.65
C GLY A 9 -0.89 -1.18 10.94
N THR A 10 0.15 -0.60 11.52
CA THR A 10 0.06 0.20 12.75
C THR A 10 -0.86 1.42 12.56
N GLU A 11 -0.84 2.06 11.39
CA GLU A 11 -1.73 3.18 11.13
C GLU A 11 -3.19 2.72 10.96
N LEU A 12 -3.44 1.55 10.36
CA LEU A 12 -4.77 0.93 10.35
C LEU A 12 -5.29 0.69 11.78
N GLU A 13 -4.45 0.16 12.68
CA GLU A 13 -4.81 -0.04 14.09
C GLU A 13 -5.15 1.28 14.78
N ARG A 14 -4.42 2.37 14.52
CA ARG A 14 -4.75 3.71 15.03
C ARG A 14 -6.14 4.19 14.58
N TYR A 15 -6.61 3.76 13.42
CA TYR A 15 -7.97 4.00 12.95
C TYR A 15 -8.99 2.97 13.46
N GLY A 16 -8.60 2.07 14.37
CA GLY A 16 -9.47 1.09 15.01
C GLY A 16 -9.71 -0.19 14.20
N CYS A 17 -8.92 -0.42 13.16
CA CYS A 17 -9.01 -1.66 12.38
C CYS A 17 -8.40 -2.84 13.16
N ASN A 18 -9.05 -3.99 13.10
CA ASN A 18 -8.48 -5.24 13.58
C ASN A 18 -7.79 -5.96 12.42
N ILE A 19 -6.45 -6.00 12.47
CA ILE A 19 -5.60 -6.67 11.46
C ILE A 19 -5.04 -8.01 11.95
N HIS A 20 -5.49 -8.52 13.10
CA HIS A 20 -5.09 -9.84 13.63
C HIS A 20 -5.85 -10.95 12.90
N ASP A 21 -5.40 -11.25 11.68
CA ASP A 21 -6.00 -12.20 10.74
C ASP A 21 -4.88 -12.72 9.81
N GLU A 22 -5.07 -13.87 9.16
CA GLU A 22 -4.09 -14.42 8.22
C GLU A 22 -3.87 -13.51 7.00
N LEU A 23 -4.85 -12.70 6.62
CA LEU A 23 -4.74 -11.69 5.57
C LEU A 23 -4.15 -10.36 6.07
N TRP A 24 -3.98 -10.17 7.37
CA TRP A 24 -3.48 -8.94 7.97
C TRP A 24 -4.11 -7.67 7.37
N SER A 25 -3.29 -6.73 6.91
CA SER A 25 -3.75 -5.48 6.30
C SER A 25 -4.53 -5.69 5.00
N SER A 26 -4.29 -6.79 4.27
CA SER A 26 -5.02 -7.11 3.02
C SER A 26 -6.50 -7.42 3.27
N LYS A 27 -6.90 -7.77 4.51
CA LYS A 27 -8.28 -7.89 4.92
C LYS A 27 -9.07 -6.59 4.70
N MET A 28 -8.43 -5.44 4.88
CA MET A 28 -9.05 -4.13 4.70
C MET A 28 -9.41 -3.82 3.24
N LEU A 29 -8.79 -4.51 2.27
CA LEU A 29 -9.21 -4.42 0.85
C LEU A 29 -10.67 -4.89 0.66
N ILE A 30 -11.12 -5.78 1.53
CA ILE A 30 -12.45 -6.37 1.50
C ILE A 30 -13.41 -5.60 2.40
N GLU A 31 -13.02 -5.40 3.67
CA GLU A 31 -13.91 -4.88 4.70
C GLU A 31 -14.06 -3.37 4.65
N ASN A 32 -12.99 -2.64 4.33
CA ASN A 32 -13.01 -1.18 4.34
C ASN A 32 -11.91 -0.56 3.45
N PRO A 33 -12.03 -0.62 2.11
CA PRO A 33 -11.02 -0.05 1.21
C PRO A 33 -10.84 1.47 1.38
N GLU A 34 -11.84 2.18 1.87
CA GLU A 34 -11.75 3.63 2.10
C GLU A 34 -10.78 4.00 3.25
N ILE A 35 -10.61 3.11 4.24
CA ILE A 35 -9.64 3.33 5.30
C ILE A 35 -8.21 3.23 4.77
N ILE A 36 -7.96 2.39 3.77
CA ILE A 36 -6.67 2.26 3.10
C ILE A 36 -6.28 3.59 2.45
N LYS A 37 -7.20 4.20 1.70
CA LYS A 37 -6.96 5.53 1.12
C LYS A 37 -6.68 6.58 2.20
N LYS A 38 -7.41 6.51 3.31
CA LYS A 38 -7.21 7.42 4.44
C LYS A 38 -5.81 7.29 5.03
N VAL A 39 -5.29 6.07 5.20
CA VAL A 39 -3.90 5.82 5.65
C VAL A 39 -2.90 6.44 4.68
N HIS A 40 -3.02 6.19 3.38
CA HIS A 40 -2.12 6.79 2.39
C HIS A 40 -2.15 8.33 2.44
N ILE A 41 -3.34 8.93 2.54
CA ILE A 41 -3.48 10.39 2.63
C ILE A 41 -2.85 10.92 3.92
N SER A 42 -2.91 10.21 5.04
CA SER A 42 -2.27 10.65 6.29
C SER A 42 -0.75 10.74 6.15
N TYR A 43 -0.12 9.77 5.48
CA TYR A 43 1.31 9.81 5.20
C TYR A 43 1.69 10.89 4.19
N LEU A 44 0.90 11.08 3.13
CA LEU A 44 1.10 12.19 2.19
C LEU A 44 0.99 13.55 2.89
N ALA A 45 0.01 13.72 3.78
CA ALA A 45 -0.16 14.92 4.58
C ALA A 45 1.00 15.15 5.56
N ALA A 46 1.63 14.09 6.04
CA ALA A 46 2.83 14.15 6.88
C ALA A 46 4.12 14.42 6.08
N GLY A 47 4.07 14.43 4.74
CA GLY A 47 5.20 14.78 3.88
C GLY A 47 5.93 13.59 3.26
N ALA A 48 5.33 12.42 3.18
CA ALA A 48 5.91 11.30 2.45
C ALA A 48 6.05 11.62 0.96
N ASP A 49 7.23 11.39 0.41
CA ASP A 49 7.52 11.48 -1.03
C ASP A 49 7.13 10.21 -1.78
N ILE A 50 7.10 9.08 -1.07
CA ILE A 50 6.74 7.76 -1.60
C ILE A 50 5.76 7.12 -0.63
N ILE A 51 4.65 6.59 -1.16
CA ILE A 51 3.70 5.75 -0.40
C ILE A 51 3.72 4.34 -0.95
N GLU A 52 3.75 3.35 -0.07
CA GLU A 52 3.68 1.94 -0.41
C GLU A 52 2.24 1.45 -0.40
N SER A 53 1.85 0.69 -1.43
CA SER A 53 0.51 0.11 -1.52
C SER A 53 0.28 -0.96 -0.45
N SER A 54 -0.99 -1.29 -0.18
CA SER A 54 -1.37 -2.41 0.70
C SER A 54 -1.17 -3.79 0.05
N GLY A 55 -0.15 -3.90 -0.82
CA GLY A 55 0.15 -5.08 -1.63
C GLY A 55 0.95 -6.17 -0.91
N TYR A 56 1.60 -5.88 0.20
CA TYR A 56 2.59 -6.75 0.86
C TYR A 56 2.16 -8.22 0.97
N GLN A 57 0.94 -8.49 1.44
CA GLN A 57 0.38 -9.84 1.53
C GLN A 57 -0.73 -10.13 0.52
N ALA A 58 -1.12 -9.15 -0.31
CA ALA A 58 -2.18 -9.32 -1.29
C ALA A 58 -1.75 -10.29 -2.39
N THR A 59 -2.30 -11.51 -2.37
CA THR A 59 -2.01 -12.56 -3.35
C THR A 59 -3.29 -13.23 -3.80
N VAL A 60 -3.32 -13.66 -5.06
CA VAL A 60 -4.46 -14.43 -5.61
C VAL A 60 -4.66 -15.73 -4.82
N ALA A 61 -3.56 -16.40 -4.45
CA ALA A 61 -3.62 -17.64 -3.67
C ALA A 61 -4.20 -17.39 -2.26
N GLY A 62 -3.79 -16.30 -1.59
CA GLY A 62 -4.30 -15.94 -0.26
C GLY A 62 -5.80 -15.65 -0.28
N PHE A 63 -6.26 -14.83 -1.21
CA PHE A 63 -7.70 -14.54 -1.33
C PHE A 63 -8.51 -15.80 -1.69
N LYS A 64 -8.01 -16.65 -2.58
CA LYS A 64 -8.68 -17.93 -2.90
C LYS A 64 -8.75 -18.88 -1.72
N ALA A 65 -7.72 -18.95 -0.89
CA ALA A 65 -7.75 -19.74 0.35
C ALA A 65 -8.83 -19.27 1.34
N HIS A 66 -9.19 -17.98 1.27
CA HIS A 66 -10.28 -17.38 2.04
C HIS A 66 -11.65 -17.42 1.34
N GLY A 67 -11.79 -18.20 0.26
CA GLY A 67 -13.07 -18.48 -0.40
C GLY A 67 -13.47 -17.51 -1.52
N TYR A 68 -12.59 -16.57 -1.90
CA TYR A 68 -12.87 -15.65 -3.00
C TYR A 68 -12.68 -16.33 -4.36
N GLY A 69 -13.53 -15.99 -5.34
CA GLY A 69 -13.42 -16.47 -6.71
C GLY A 69 -12.15 -15.95 -7.40
N THR A 70 -11.72 -16.61 -8.47
CA THR A 70 -10.47 -16.23 -9.17
C THR A 70 -10.50 -14.78 -9.66
N GLU A 71 -11.57 -14.36 -10.34
CA GLU A 71 -11.71 -13.00 -10.85
C GLU A 71 -11.71 -11.95 -9.73
N GLU A 72 -12.41 -12.25 -8.65
CA GLU A 72 -12.47 -11.39 -7.47
C GLU A 72 -11.10 -11.27 -6.79
N ALA A 73 -10.38 -12.39 -6.64
CA ALA A 73 -9.03 -12.40 -6.09
C ALA A 73 -8.04 -11.59 -6.95
N LEU A 74 -8.15 -11.68 -8.29
CA LEU A 74 -7.35 -10.87 -9.22
C LEU A 74 -7.64 -9.38 -9.03
N ASP A 75 -8.92 -8.99 -8.91
CA ASP A 75 -9.30 -7.59 -8.71
C ASP A 75 -8.86 -7.05 -7.35
N LEU A 76 -8.93 -7.85 -6.28
CA LEU A 76 -8.46 -7.48 -4.94
C LEU A 76 -6.93 -7.23 -4.93
N VAL A 77 -6.16 -8.05 -5.65
CA VAL A 77 -4.70 -7.82 -5.80
C VAL A 77 -4.45 -6.48 -6.50
N LYS A 78 -5.14 -6.18 -7.59
CA LYS A 78 -5.04 -4.89 -8.28
C LYS A 78 -5.52 -3.73 -7.41
N LEU A 79 -6.61 -3.93 -6.67
CA LEU A 79 -7.19 -2.91 -5.79
C LEU A 79 -6.17 -2.39 -4.77
N SER A 80 -5.25 -3.23 -4.29
CA SER A 80 -4.22 -2.82 -3.34
C SER A 80 -3.35 -1.66 -3.87
N VAL A 81 -3.01 -1.67 -5.16
CA VAL A 81 -2.24 -0.59 -5.81
C VAL A 81 -3.16 0.55 -6.25
N ARG A 82 -4.32 0.22 -6.82
CA ARG A 82 -5.32 1.21 -7.28
C ARG A 82 -5.69 2.20 -6.20
N LEU A 83 -5.86 1.75 -4.94
CA LEU A 83 -6.21 2.62 -3.82
C LEU A 83 -5.09 3.62 -3.48
N ALA A 84 -3.82 3.22 -3.56
CA ALA A 84 -2.69 4.12 -3.35
C ALA A 84 -2.60 5.18 -4.46
N VAL A 85 -2.80 4.77 -5.73
CA VAL A 85 -2.85 5.68 -6.88
C VAL A 85 -4.01 6.68 -6.74
N GLN A 86 -5.19 6.20 -6.34
CA GLN A 86 -6.35 7.06 -6.10
C GLN A 86 -6.09 8.04 -4.96
N ALA A 87 -5.56 7.58 -3.83
CA ALA A 87 -5.26 8.41 -2.67
C ALA A 87 -4.28 9.54 -3.02
N ARG A 88 -3.20 9.25 -3.75
CA ARG A 88 -2.28 10.25 -4.26
C ARG A 88 -2.97 11.27 -5.16
N ASN A 89 -3.79 10.81 -6.09
CA ASN A 89 -4.48 11.71 -7.03
C ASN A 89 -5.48 12.62 -6.30
N GLU A 90 -6.27 12.08 -5.36
CA GLU A 90 -7.18 12.84 -4.49
C GLU A 90 -6.42 13.89 -3.67
N PHE A 91 -5.24 13.53 -3.14
CA PHE A 91 -4.39 14.44 -2.38
C PHE A 91 -3.88 15.61 -3.24
N LEU A 92 -3.40 15.33 -4.46
CA LEU A 92 -2.93 16.37 -5.39
C LEU A 92 -4.07 17.27 -5.83
N GLU A 93 -5.26 16.72 -6.11
CA GLU A 93 -6.44 17.49 -6.44
C GLU A 93 -6.88 18.40 -5.28
N ALA A 94 -6.89 17.89 -4.05
CA ALA A 94 -7.19 18.66 -2.86
C ALA A 94 -6.23 19.85 -2.70
N LYS A 95 -4.92 19.64 -2.89
CA LYS A 95 -3.92 20.72 -2.89
C LYS A 95 -4.15 21.74 -4.00
N ALA A 96 -4.47 21.30 -5.20
CA ALA A 96 -4.74 22.18 -6.34
C ALA A 96 -5.99 23.05 -6.15
N ASN A 97 -6.91 22.64 -5.27
CA ASN A 97 -8.13 23.35 -4.92
C ASN A 97 -8.06 24.06 -3.56
N ASP A 98 -6.86 24.27 -3.01
CA ASP A 98 -6.62 24.90 -1.71
C ASP A 98 -7.41 24.28 -0.54
N ALA A 99 -7.67 22.97 -0.60
CA ALA A 99 -8.39 22.28 0.44
C ALA A 99 -7.53 22.13 1.71
N LEU A 100 -8.10 22.54 2.85
CA LEU A 100 -7.45 22.40 4.17
C LEU A 100 -7.58 21.00 4.77
N THR A 101 -8.54 20.21 4.28
CA THR A 101 -8.80 18.86 4.78
C THR A 101 -9.17 17.92 3.66
N LEU A 102 -8.81 16.65 3.81
CA LEU A 102 -9.22 15.55 2.93
C LEU A 102 -9.50 14.30 3.77
N ARG A 103 -10.69 13.71 3.62
CA ARG A 103 -11.09 12.49 4.38
C ARG A 103 -10.93 12.60 5.89
N GLY A 104 -11.09 13.83 6.43
CA GLY A 104 -10.89 14.11 7.86
C GLY A 104 -9.42 14.22 8.28
N ILE A 105 -8.49 14.25 7.34
CA ILE A 105 -7.08 14.55 7.56
C ILE A 105 -6.86 16.04 7.31
N THR A 106 -6.19 16.73 8.23
CA THR A 106 -5.80 18.13 8.04
C THR A 106 -4.55 18.18 7.16
N LEU A 107 -4.64 18.89 6.05
CA LEU A 107 -3.55 19.01 5.06
C LEU A 107 -2.67 20.23 5.29
N GLY A 108 -3.24 21.29 5.86
CA GLY A 108 -2.56 22.55 6.04
C GLY A 108 -3.36 23.52 6.89
N GLU A 109 -2.90 24.76 6.93
CA GLU A 109 -3.55 25.88 7.63
C GLU A 109 -3.73 27.08 6.70
N GLN A 110 -4.78 27.87 6.96
CA GLN A 110 -4.97 29.12 6.25
C GLN A 110 -4.15 30.22 6.90
N LEU A 111 -3.38 30.96 6.11
CA LEU A 111 -2.60 32.10 6.56
C LEU A 111 -3.45 33.38 6.61
N PRO A 112 -2.99 34.43 7.34
CA PRO A 112 -3.73 35.69 7.46
C PRO A 112 -3.98 36.41 6.13
N ASP A 113 -3.18 36.16 5.10
CA ASP A 113 -3.33 36.72 3.76
C ASP A 113 -4.31 35.92 2.88
N GLY A 114 -4.91 34.86 3.42
CA GLY A 114 -5.86 33.99 2.77
C GLY A 114 -5.23 32.82 1.98
N SER A 115 -3.90 32.76 1.89
CA SER A 115 -3.20 31.63 1.25
C SER A 115 -3.22 30.40 2.15
N VAL A 116 -2.94 29.22 1.56
CA VAL A 116 -2.84 27.95 2.29
C VAL A 116 -1.38 27.52 2.42
N ARG A 117 -0.96 27.23 3.65
CA ARG A 117 0.30 26.58 3.94
C ARG A 117 0.05 25.11 4.22
N TYR A 118 0.50 24.22 3.33
CA TYR A 118 0.43 22.78 3.55
C TYR A 118 1.51 22.30 4.52
N PHE A 119 1.20 21.29 5.35
CA PHE A 119 2.18 20.67 6.24
C PHE A 119 3.15 19.76 5.49
N SER A 120 2.70 19.23 4.34
CA SER A 120 3.50 18.40 3.46
C SER A 120 4.32 19.25 2.49
N GLU A 121 5.54 19.57 2.84
CA GLU A 121 6.56 20.08 1.90
C GLU A 121 7.47 18.92 1.51
N GLY A 122 6.92 17.95 0.76
CA GLY A 122 7.69 16.82 0.22
C GLY A 122 8.75 17.32 -0.79
N ALA A 123 9.82 16.54 -0.95
CA ALA A 123 10.89 16.86 -1.90
C ALA A 123 10.42 16.74 -3.36
N LEU A 124 9.36 15.98 -3.62
CA LEU A 124 8.82 15.78 -4.95
C LEU A 124 7.54 16.60 -5.18
N PRO A 125 7.39 17.23 -6.34
CA PRO A 125 6.15 17.94 -6.71
C PRO A 125 4.97 16.97 -6.86
N LYS A 126 5.23 15.70 -7.16
CA LYS A 126 4.27 14.61 -7.22
C LYS A 126 4.83 13.43 -6.44
N PRO A 127 4.22 13.03 -5.31
CA PRO A 127 4.61 11.83 -4.59
C PRO A 127 4.49 10.58 -5.47
N LEU A 128 5.38 9.62 -5.26
CA LEU A 128 5.40 8.34 -5.97
C LEU A 128 4.53 7.30 -5.25
N VAL A 129 3.99 6.38 -6.03
CA VAL A 129 3.33 5.18 -5.53
C VAL A 129 4.24 3.98 -5.80
N ALA A 130 4.64 3.29 -4.74
CA ALA A 130 5.37 2.04 -4.80
C ALA A 130 4.39 0.87 -4.61
N ALA A 131 4.33 -0.06 -5.55
CA ALA A 131 3.61 -1.30 -5.34
C ALA A 131 4.45 -2.22 -4.45
N SER A 132 3.98 -2.45 -3.23
CA SER A 132 4.64 -3.28 -2.22
C SER A 132 4.57 -4.76 -2.60
N VAL A 133 5.72 -5.39 -2.79
CA VAL A 133 5.89 -6.79 -3.12
C VAL A 133 6.58 -7.48 -1.95
N GLY A 134 5.80 -8.01 -1.00
CA GLY A 134 6.33 -8.79 0.10
C GLY A 134 6.76 -10.20 -0.33
N PRO A 135 7.59 -10.90 0.47
CA PRO A 135 8.13 -12.21 0.16
C PRO A 135 7.06 -13.31 0.20
N TYR A 136 7.40 -14.47 -0.34
CA TYR A 136 6.56 -15.67 -0.27
C TYR A 136 6.24 -16.06 1.18
N GLY A 137 7.20 -15.85 2.11
CA GLY A 137 6.99 -16.07 3.53
C GLY A 137 5.84 -15.25 4.14
N ALA A 138 5.62 -14.03 3.64
CA ALA A 138 4.50 -13.21 4.08
C ALA A 138 3.13 -13.81 3.69
N PHE A 139 3.05 -14.52 2.57
CA PHE A 139 1.87 -15.30 2.19
C PHE A 139 1.68 -16.53 3.07
N LEU A 140 2.77 -17.19 3.49
CA LEU A 140 2.69 -18.35 4.39
C LEU A 140 2.20 -17.96 5.79
N ALA A 141 2.41 -16.73 6.24
CA ALA A 141 2.00 -16.19 7.54
C ALA A 141 2.49 -17.03 8.75
N ASP A 142 3.67 -17.67 8.61
CA ASP A 142 4.27 -18.56 9.61
C ASP A 142 5.59 -18.01 10.20
N GLY A 143 5.94 -16.75 9.86
CA GLY A 143 7.18 -16.09 10.26
C GLY A 143 8.36 -16.37 9.33
N SER A 144 8.17 -17.14 8.26
CA SER A 144 9.24 -17.46 7.30
C SER A 144 9.70 -16.24 6.50
N GLU A 145 8.94 -15.17 6.46
CA GLU A 145 9.35 -13.88 5.89
C GLU A 145 10.60 -13.28 6.53
N TYR A 146 10.99 -13.74 7.71
CA TYR A 146 12.18 -13.26 8.41
C TYR A 146 13.42 -14.14 8.22
N HIS A 147 13.31 -15.33 7.61
CA HIS A 147 14.45 -16.24 7.46
C HIS A 147 14.57 -16.94 6.09
N GLY A 148 13.54 -16.86 5.24
CA GLY A 148 13.60 -17.30 3.84
C GLY A 148 13.72 -18.80 3.58
N ASN A 149 13.55 -19.65 4.59
CA ASN A 149 13.68 -21.09 4.44
C ASN A 149 12.33 -21.74 4.12
N TYR A 150 11.83 -21.50 2.91
CA TYR A 150 10.47 -21.89 2.49
C TYR A 150 10.37 -23.35 2.02
N GLY A 151 11.49 -24.02 1.74
CA GLY A 151 11.49 -25.40 1.25
C GLY A 151 10.96 -25.55 -0.19
N VAL A 152 10.92 -24.46 -0.96
CA VAL A 152 10.51 -24.46 -2.37
C VAL A 152 11.69 -24.07 -3.28
N GLN A 153 11.60 -24.40 -4.56
CA GLN A 153 12.61 -24.04 -5.56
C GLN A 153 12.34 -22.64 -6.12
N THR A 154 13.38 -21.99 -6.66
CA THR A 154 13.31 -20.65 -7.27
C THR A 154 12.22 -20.56 -8.35
N GLU A 155 12.06 -21.58 -9.17
CA GLU A 155 11.03 -21.61 -10.22
C GLU A 155 9.62 -21.52 -9.66
N TYR A 156 9.40 -21.99 -8.42
CA TYR A 156 8.11 -21.85 -7.75
C TYR A 156 7.90 -20.38 -7.30
N LEU A 157 8.94 -19.74 -6.81
CA LEU A 157 8.90 -18.33 -6.40
C LEU A 157 8.66 -17.41 -7.60
N GLU A 158 9.27 -17.71 -8.76
CA GLU A 158 8.99 -17.00 -10.01
C GLU A 158 7.50 -17.10 -10.41
N VAL A 159 6.92 -18.30 -10.35
CA VAL A 159 5.49 -18.52 -10.65
C VAL A 159 4.60 -17.79 -9.64
N PHE A 160 5.03 -17.63 -8.41
CA PHE A 160 4.30 -16.88 -7.38
C PHE A 160 4.37 -15.36 -7.63
N HIS A 161 5.56 -14.80 -7.90
CA HIS A 161 5.76 -13.36 -7.97
C HIS A 161 5.40 -12.75 -9.33
N ILE A 162 5.79 -13.37 -10.45
CA ILE A 162 5.63 -12.78 -11.79
C ILE A 162 4.17 -12.39 -12.10
N PRO A 163 3.18 -13.27 -11.90
CA PRO A 163 1.78 -12.92 -12.17
C PRO A 163 1.27 -11.79 -11.25
N ARG A 164 1.66 -11.80 -9.98
CA ARG A 164 1.28 -10.78 -9.00
C ARG A 164 1.85 -9.41 -9.37
N MET A 165 3.13 -9.35 -9.70
CA MET A 165 3.79 -8.11 -10.15
C MET A 165 3.17 -7.58 -11.45
N ALA A 166 2.79 -8.45 -12.37
CA ALA A 166 2.08 -8.07 -13.60
C ALA A 166 0.73 -7.40 -13.27
N LEU A 167 -0.05 -7.97 -12.33
CA LEU A 167 -1.31 -7.37 -11.86
C LEU A 167 -1.10 -6.00 -11.22
N PHE A 168 -0.04 -5.83 -10.43
CA PHE A 168 0.28 -4.53 -9.86
C PHE A 168 0.61 -3.50 -10.94
N CYS A 169 1.36 -3.89 -11.97
CA CYS A 169 1.72 -3.01 -13.08
C CYS A 169 0.52 -2.53 -13.90
N GLU A 170 -0.58 -3.30 -13.97
CA GLU A 170 -1.81 -2.88 -14.64
C GLU A 170 -2.43 -1.62 -14.01
N GLU A 171 -2.18 -1.37 -12.72
CA GLU A 171 -2.67 -0.20 -11.99
C GLU A 171 -1.71 1.02 -12.05
N ASN A 172 -0.63 0.92 -12.84
CA ASN A 172 0.34 1.98 -13.10
C ASN A 172 0.96 2.59 -11.83
N PRO A 173 1.58 1.80 -10.92
CA PRO A 173 2.45 2.34 -9.90
C PRO A 173 3.67 3.01 -10.53
N ASP A 174 4.33 3.91 -9.81
CA ASP A 174 5.55 4.55 -10.30
C ASP A 174 6.76 3.63 -10.18
N VAL A 175 6.77 2.74 -9.16
CA VAL A 175 7.83 1.73 -8.91
C VAL A 175 7.25 0.46 -8.31
N LEU A 176 8.01 -0.65 -8.40
CA LEU A 176 7.79 -1.86 -7.61
C LEU A 176 8.78 -1.85 -6.44
N ALA A 177 8.30 -2.03 -5.22
CA ALA A 177 9.11 -2.14 -4.01
C ALA A 177 9.14 -3.61 -3.55
N CYS A 178 10.18 -4.34 -3.95
CA CYS A 178 10.46 -5.66 -3.38
C CYS A 178 11.06 -5.44 -2.00
N GLU A 179 10.36 -5.84 -0.97
CA GLU A 179 10.72 -5.53 0.42
C GLU A 179 10.69 -6.75 1.31
N THR A 180 11.45 -6.70 2.41
CA THR A 180 11.48 -7.75 3.43
C THR A 180 11.78 -9.13 2.85
N VAL A 181 12.55 -9.18 1.75
CA VAL A 181 12.95 -10.43 1.09
C VAL A 181 14.14 -11.01 1.84
N PRO A 182 13.99 -12.16 2.54
CA PRO A 182 15.00 -12.66 3.46
C PRO A 182 16.05 -13.57 2.81
N CYS A 183 15.84 -14.00 1.58
CA CYS A 183 16.76 -14.91 0.88
C CYS A 183 17.11 -14.41 -0.53
N TYR A 184 18.29 -14.81 -0.98
CA TYR A 184 18.82 -14.39 -2.28
C TYR A 184 18.12 -15.07 -3.46
N ASP A 185 17.56 -16.27 -3.25
CA ASP A 185 16.98 -17.09 -4.31
C ASP A 185 15.54 -16.62 -4.68
N GLU A 186 14.95 -15.74 -3.89
CA GLU A 186 13.66 -15.11 -4.13
C GLU A 186 13.81 -13.80 -4.91
#